data_1a268fd23f050c90c6a6f69f509a8afd
#
_entry.id   1a268fd23f050c90c6a6f69f509a8afd
#
_cell.length_a   1.000
_cell.length_b   1.000
_cell.length_c   1.000
_cell.angle_alpha   90.00
_cell.angle_beta   90.00
_cell.angle_gamma   90.00
#
_symmetry.space_group_name_H-M   'P 1'
#
loop_
_entity.id
_entity.type
_entity.pdbx_description
1 polymer ?
#
loop_
_entity_poly.entity_id
_entity_poly.type
_entity_poly.pdbx_seq_one_letter_code
_entity_poly.pdbx_strand_id
1 'polypeptide(L)'
;MRRCKRYFQRVRSESVLFIANRVVNHLPSHYLRKLFYRAIMGFKIGSDSYIFMDAWFDARGGFAIGNNSVINQKCRLDTRGGIVIGNNVSIAAEVQILTADHDIQSRIFEGHTESVSIGDFVFIGTRAMILKGVSLGKGSVICAGAVVTKDVEDFSVVAGVPAKEIYKRTTALDYTIHYGRLFH
;
A
#
# COMPACT_ATOMS: atom_id res chain seq x y z
N MET A 1 -33.80 -1.65 15.13
CA MET A 1 -33.28 -0.54 14.31
C MET A 1 -31.75 -0.53 14.18
N ARG A 2 -30.92 -0.63 15.23
CA ARG A 2 -29.43 -0.58 15.16
C ARG A 2 -28.80 -1.72 14.30
N ARG A 3 -29.36 -2.93 14.34
CA ARG A 3 -28.87 -4.11 13.58
C ARG A 3 -29.09 -3.94 12.06
N CYS A 4 -30.22 -3.39 11.67
CA CYS A 4 -30.58 -3.11 10.27
C CYS A 4 -29.67 -2.01 9.68
N LYS A 5 -29.39 -0.91 10.42
CA LYS A 5 -28.47 0.14 9.99
C LYS A 5 -27.04 -0.39 9.74
N ARG A 6 -26.53 -1.26 10.65
CA ARG A 6 -25.21 -1.88 10.50
C ARG A 6 -25.14 -2.78 9.24
N TYR A 7 -26.19 -3.54 8.97
CA TYR A 7 -26.29 -4.37 7.78
C TYR A 7 -26.20 -3.53 6.49
N PHE A 8 -27.01 -2.47 6.38
CA PHE A 8 -26.96 -1.57 5.21
C PHE A 8 -25.61 -0.87 5.04
N GLN A 9 -24.99 -0.44 6.13
CA GLN A 9 -23.64 0.15 6.07
C GLN A 9 -22.61 -0.85 5.57
N ARG A 10 -22.68 -2.11 6.03
CA ARG A 10 -21.79 -3.19 5.56
C ARG A 10 -22.02 -3.47 4.08
N VAL A 11 -23.26 -3.66 3.64
CA VAL A 11 -23.59 -3.88 2.22
C VAL A 11 -23.04 -2.74 1.36
N ARG A 12 -23.26 -1.48 1.77
CA ARG A 12 -22.72 -0.32 1.05
C ARG A 12 -21.18 -0.35 0.97
N SER A 13 -20.50 -0.65 2.06
CA SER A 13 -19.03 -0.72 2.10
C SER A 13 -18.50 -1.81 1.17
N GLU A 14 -19.07 -3.01 1.25
CA GLU A 14 -18.67 -4.15 0.41
C GLU A 14 -18.98 -3.89 -1.08
N SER A 15 -20.11 -3.25 -1.40
CA SER A 15 -20.44 -2.87 -2.79
C SER A 15 -19.42 -1.88 -3.35
N VAL A 16 -19.01 -0.89 -2.55
CA VAL A 16 -17.98 0.07 -2.99
C VAL A 16 -16.63 -0.63 -3.21
N LEU A 17 -16.23 -1.53 -2.31
CA LEU A 17 -15.00 -2.32 -2.47
C LEU A 17 -15.07 -3.22 -3.72
N PHE A 18 -16.21 -3.87 -3.96
CA PHE A 18 -16.43 -4.67 -5.17
C PHE A 18 -16.23 -3.81 -6.42
N ILE A 19 -16.86 -2.63 -6.47
CA ILE A 19 -16.73 -1.72 -7.61
C ILE A 19 -15.30 -1.23 -7.77
N ALA A 20 -14.62 -0.85 -6.66
CA ALA A 20 -13.22 -0.44 -6.68
C ALA A 20 -12.30 -1.52 -7.27
N ASN A 21 -12.45 -2.77 -6.78
CA ASN A 21 -11.56 -3.88 -7.07
C ASN A 21 -11.92 -4.69 -8.33
N ARG A 22 -13.10 -4.50 -8.92
CA ARG A 22 -13.56 -5.28 -10.09
C ARG A 22 -13.87 -4.43 -11.31
N VAL A 23 -14.06 -3.13 -11.11
CA VAL A 23 -14.42 -2.23 -12.21
C VAL A 23 -13.42 -1.08 -12.31
N VAL A 24 -13.30 -0.28 -11.24
CA VAL A 24 -12.53 0.97 -11.28
C VAL A 24 -11.03 0.72 -11.49
N ASN A 25 -10.46 -0.28 -10.83
CA ASN A 25 -9.04 -0.61 -10.97
C ASN A 25 -8.63 -1.07 -12.38
N HIS A 26 -9.59 -1.46 -13.23
CA HIS A 26 -9.36 -1.81 -14.65
C HIS A 26 -9.58 -0.65 -15.62
N LEU A 27 -10.03 0.52 -15.14
CA LEU A 27 -10.22 1.68 -16.02
C LEU A 27 -8.84 2.22 -16.48
N PRO A 28 -8.61 2.39 -17.79
CA PRO A 28 -7.31 2.83 -18.31
C PRO A 28 -7.08 4.35 -18.13
N SER A 29 -7.76 4.99 -17.18
CA SER A 29 -7.66 6.41 -16.88
C SER A 29 -7.25 6.65 -15.45
N HIS A 30 -6.03 7.11 -15.23
CA HIS A 30 -5.55 7.52 -13.90
C HIS A 30 -6.43 8.58 -13.25
N TYR A 31 -6.95 9.52 -14.05
CA TYR A 31 -7.80 10.58 -13.54
C TYR A 31 -9.09 10.02 -12.92
N LEU A 32 -9.80 9.16 -13.64
CA LEU A 32 -11.06 8.56 -13.16
C LEU A 32 -10.82 7.65 -11.95
N ARG A 33 -9.76 6.83 -11.96
CA ARG A 33 -9.40 6.00 -10.81
C ARG A 33 -9.09 6.86 -9.59
N LYS A 34 -8.25 7.89 -9.74
CA LYS A 34 -7.85 8.81 -8.67
C LYS A 34 -9.04 9.57 -8.09
N LEU A 35 -9.96 10.02 -8.95
CA LEU A 35 -11.20 10.67 -8.54
C LEU A 35 -12.05 9.73 -7.67
N PHE A 36 -12.27 8.49 -8.12
CA PHE A 36 -13.03 7.50 -7.36
C PHE A 36 -12.34 7.16 -6.02
N TYR A 37 -11.04 6.94 -6.03
CA TYR A 37 -10.28 6.61 -4.82
C TYR A 37 -10.34 7.75 -3.80
N ARG A 38 -10.25 9.00 -4.23
CA ARG A 38 -10.37 10.16 -3.33
C ARG A 38 -11.81 10.35 -2.83
N ALA A 39 -12.78 10.42 -3.73
CA ALA A 39 -14.15 10.81 -3.41
C ALA A 39 -14.96 9.69 -2.73
N ILE A 40 -14.77 8.44 -3.16
CA ILE A 40 -15.61 7.31 -2.75
C ILE A 40 -14.89 6.39 -1.77
N MET A 41 -13.61 6.06 -2.02
CA MET A 41 -12.84 5.23 -1.11
C MET A 41 -12.31 6.02 0.11
N GLY A 42 -12.24 7.35 0.04
CA GLY A 42 -11.73 8.21 1.11
C GLY A 42 -10.21 8.20 1.24
N PHE A 43 -9.49 7.90 0.16
CA PHE A 43 -8.03 7.87 0.13
C PHE A 43 -7.44 9.28 -0.02
N LYS A 44 -6.31 9.50 0.64
CA LYS A 44 -5.51 10.72 0.48
C LYS A 44 -4.41 10.43 -0.54
N ILE A 45 -4.44 11.09 -1.70
CA ILE A 45 -3.47 10.86 -2.78
C ILE A 45 -2.86 12.21 -3.16
N GLY A 46 -1.56 12.34 -3.04
CA GLY A 46 -0.81 13.55 -3.36
C GLY A 46 -0.78 13.89 -4.86
N SER A 47 -0.13 15.02 -5.18
CA SER A 47 0.10 15.46 -6.55
C SER A 47 1.08 14.51 -7.26
N ASP A 48 0.90 14.32 -8.56
CA ASP A 48 1.78 13.51 -9.42
C ASP A 48 2.07 12.08 -8.89
N SER A 49 1.09 11.57 -8.09
CA SER A 49 1.12 10.19 -7.61
C SER A 49 0.10 9.34 -8.35
N TYR A 50 0.51 8.11 -8.66
CA TYR A 50 -0.23 7.20 -9.53
C TYR A 50 -0.40 5.84 -8.86
N ILE A 51 -1.60 5.28 -8.98
CA ILE A 51 -1.90 3.89 -8.65
C ILE A 51 -2.29 3.22 -9.95
N PHE A 52 -1.50 2.25 -10.39
CA PHE A 52 -1.71 1.57 -11.67
C PHE A 52 -2.86 0.57 -11.59
N MET A 53 -3.22 0.02 -12.74
CA MET A 53 -4.32 -0.92 -12.85
C MET A 53 -4.10 -2.19 -12.02
N ASP A 54 -5.17 -2.89 -11.73
CA ASP A 54 -5.20 -4.14 -10.97
C ASP A 54 -4.73 -4.02 -9.50
N ALA A 55 -4.65 -2.81 -8.96
CA ALA A 55 -4.43 -2.63 -7.53
C ALA A 55 -5.66 -3.11 -6.73
N TRP A 56 -5.43 -3.90 -5.69
CA TRP A 56 -6.47 -4.44 -4.81
C TRP A 56 -6.44 -3.80 -3.44
N PHE A 57 -7.60 -3.42 -2.91
CA PHE A 57 -7.75 -2.83 -1.58
C PHE A 57 -8.70 -3.66 -0.72
N ASP A 58 -8.33 -3.89 0.55
CA ASP A 58 -9.13 -4.73 1.46
C ASP A 58 -10.13 -3.92 2.32
N ALA A 59 -10.02 -2.59 2.37
CA ALA A 59 -10.97 -1.72 3.07
C ALA A 59 -11.09 -0.32 2.43
N ARG A 60 -12.13 0.39 2.81
CA ARG A 60 -12.30 1.82 2.51
C ARG A 60 -11.56 2.65 3.56
N GLY A 61 -11.02 3.80 3.14
CA GLY A 61 -10.20 4.63 4.02
C GLY A 61 -8.85 3.99 4.36
N GLY A 62 -8.19 4.49 5.40
CA GLY A 62 -6.93 3.91 5.89
C GLY A 62 -5.76 3.98 4.90
N PHE A 63 -5.82 4.83 3.86
CA PHE A 63 -4.76 4.92 2.85
C PHE A 63 -4.37 6.37 2.56
N ALA A 64 -3.07 6.64 2.65
CA ALA A 64 -2.49 7.91 2.25
C ALA A 64 -1.19 7.69 1.47
N ILE A 65 -1.00 8.44 0.39
CA ILE A 65 0.23 8.47 -0.40
C ILE A 65 0.61 9.93 -0.69
N GLY A 66 1.87 10.27 -0.47
CA GLY A 66 2.44 11.58 -0.71
C GLY A 66 2.51 11.95 -2.19
N ASN A 67 3.38 12.90 -2.52
CA ASN A 67 3.55 13.40 -3.88
C ASN A 67 4.59 12.58 -4.67
N ASN A 68 4.50 12.60 -6.00
CA ASN A 68 5.47 11.99 -6.90
C ASN A 68 5.75 10.51 -6.58
N SER A 69 4.73 9.78 -6.15
CA SER A 69 4.87 8.37 -5.76
C SER A 69 4.05 7.46 -6.67
N VAL A 70 4.55 6.26 -6.92
CA VAL A 70 3.92 5.32 -7.83
C VAL A 70 3.73 3.95 -7.21
N ILE A 71 2.54 3.40 -7.38
CA ILE A 71 2.20 2.01 -7.09
C ILE A 71 1.93 1.32 -8.42
N ASN A 72 2.78 0.37 -8.76
CA ASN A 72 2.65 -0.40 -10.00
C ASN A 72 1.48 -1.39 -9.92
N GLN A 73 1.25 -2.06 -11.04
CA GLN A 73 0.12 -2.95 -11.26
C GLN A 73 0.11 -4.18 -10.32
N LYS A 74 -1.07 -4.71 -10.07
CA LYS A 74 -1.30 -5.95 -9.33
C LYS A 74 -0.80 -5.95 -7.88
N CYS A 75 -0.63 -4.77 -7.28
CA CYS A 75 -0.32 -4.66 -5.86
C CYS A 75 -1.57 -4.95 -5.02
N ARG A 76 -1.39 -5.66 -3.89
CA ARG A 76 -2.41 -5.82 -2.87
C ARG A 76 -2.10 -4.93 -1.67
N LEU A 77 -3.03 -4.06 -1.34
CA LEU A 77 -2.90 -3.05 -0.29
C LEU A 77 -4.00 -3.27 0.75
N ASP A 78 -3.64 -3.94 1.84
CA ASP A 78 -4.55 -4.15 2.95
C ASP A 78 -4.66 -2.86 3.78
N THR A 79 -5.69 -2.10 3.50
CA THR A 79 -5.92 -0.79 4.13
C THR A 79 -6.66 -0.85 5.47
N ARG A 80 -6.94 -2.05 6.01
CA ARG A 80 -7.68 -2.24 7.27
C ARG A 80 -6.98 -1.64 8.48
N GLY A 81 -5.66 -1.84 8.61
CA GLY A 81 -4.84 -1.27 9.69
C GLY A 81 -4.27 0.12 9.36
N GLY A 82 -4.34 0.51 8.10
CA GLY A 82 -3.81 1.78 7.61
C GLY A 82 -2.45 1.65 6.92
N ILE A 83 -2.30 2.37 5.78
CA ILE A 83 -1.05 2.46 5.03
C ILE A 83 -0.77 3.94 4.78
N VAL A 84 0.41 4.39 5.18
CA VAL A 84 0.89 5.76 4.93
C VAL A 84 2.18 5.69 4.12
N ILE A 85 2.17 6.30 2.94
CA ILE A 85 3.29 6.31 2.00
C ILE A 85 3.76 7.75 1.81
N GLY A 86 5.07 7.98 1.92
CA GLY A 86 5.71 9.27 1.73
C GLY A 86 5.78 9.74 0.29
N ASN A 87 6.69 10.67 0.03
CA ASN A 87 6.93 11.28 -1.27
C ASN A 87 8.05 10.55 -2.03
N ASN A 88 8.02 10.62 -3.35
CA ASN A 88 9.02 9.99 -4.21
C ASN A 88 9.24 8.49 -3.92
N VAL A 89 8.16 7.79 -3.60
CA VAL A 89 8.16 6.34 -3.34
C VAL A 89 7.83 5.58 -4.61
N SER A 90 8.59 4.52 -4.88
CA SER A 90 8.31 3.63 -6.00
C SER A 90 8.03 2.22 -5.50
N ILE A 91 6.80 1.75 -5.70
CA ILE A 91 6.36 0.39 -5.38
C ILE A 91 6.21 -0.38 -6.69
N ALA A 92 7.03 -1.40 -6.89
CA ALA A 92 7.02 -2.25 -8.07
C ALA A 92 5.77 -3.15 -8.13
N ALA A 93 5.61 -3.85 -9.25
CA ALA A 93 4.43 -4.69 -9.47
C ALA A 93 4.34 -5.87 -8.48
N GLU A 94 3.11 -6.30 -8.20
CA GLU A 94 2.79 -7.49 -7.40
C GLU A 94 3.25 -7.41 -5.93
N VAL A 95 3.57 -6.23 -5.42
CA VAL A 95 3.88 -6.01 -3.99
C VAL A 95 2.63 -6.22 -3.15
N GLN A 96 2.80 -6.83 -1.98
CA GLN A 96 1.76 -6.99 -0.98
C GLN A 96 2.11 -6.22 0.28
N ILE A 97 1.19 -5.37 0.74
CA ILE A 97 1.27 -4.69 2.03
C ILE A 97 0.11 -5.19 2.87
N LEU A 98 0.41 -5.94 3.91
CA LEU A 98 -0.57 -6.58 4.78
C LEU A 98 -0.57 -5.87 6.14
N THR A 99 -1.73 -5.39 6.56
CA THR A 99 -1.88 -4.66 7.82
C THR A 99 -2.71 -5.41 8.86
N ALA A 100 -3.12 -6.62 8.53
CA ALA A 100 -3.96 -7.44 9.41
C ALA A 100 -3.55 -8.91 9.35
N ASP A 101 -3.60 -9.55 10.51
CA ASP A 101 -3.47 -10.99 10.68
C ASP A 101 -4.34 -11.48 11.85
N HIS A 102 -4.11 -12.69 12.30
CA HIS A 102 -4.77 -13.27 13.47
C HIS A 102 -3.74 -13.71 14.50
N ASP A 103 -4.06 -13.54 15.79
CA ASP A 103 -3.28 -14.13 16.87
C ASP A 103 -3.49 -15.65 16.89
N ILE A 104 -2.49 -16.39 16.44
CA ILE A 104 -2.49 -17.85 16.38
C ILE A 104 -2.47 -18.50 17.76
N GLN A 105 -2.15 -17.76 18.82
CA GLN A 105 -2.17 -18.22 20.22
C GLN A 105 -3.48 -17.86 20.92
N SER A 106 -4.29 -16.99 20.34
CA SER A 106 -5.59 -16.63 20.87
C SER A 106 -6.57 -17.80 20.78
N ARG A 107 -7.27 -18.10 21.87
CA ARG A 107 -8.31 -19.15 21.92
C ARG A 107 -9.50 -18.89 20.97
N ILE A 108 -9.69 -17.64 20.57
CA ILE A 108 -10.78 -17.20 19.67
C ILE A 108 -10.25 -16.77 18.31
N PHE A 109 -8.95 -17.00 18.02
CA PHE A 109 -8.31 -16.62 16.78
C PHE A 109 -8.52 -15.13 16.46
N GLU A 110 -8.25 -14.27 17.44
CA GLU A 110 -8.53 -12.84 17.37
C GLU A 110 -7.78 -12.15 16.23
N GLY A 111 -8.49 -11.27 15.53
CA GLY A 111 -7.89 -10.49 14.44
C GLY A 111 -7.16 -9.25 14.95
N HIS A 112 -5.93 -9.02 14.49
CA HIS A 112 -5.12 -7.86 14.81
C HIS A 112 -4.85 -7.01 13.59
N THR A 113 -4.84 -5.69 13.77
CA THR A 113 -4.48 -4.75 12.71
C THR A 113 -3.44 -3.76 13.23
N GLU A 114 -2.39 -3.53 12.45
CA GLU A 114 -1.37 -2.54 12.72
C GLU A 114 -1.00 -1.82 11.43
N SER A 115 -0.77 -0.50 11.50
CA SER A 115 -0.46 0.30 10.32
C SER A 115 0.94 0.00 9.78
N VAL A 116 1.10 0.17 8.47
CA VAL A 116 2.40 0.18 7.80
C VAL A 116 2.72 1.61 7.39
N SER A 117 3.94 2.07 7.71
CA SER A 117 4.44 3.38 7.31
C SER A 117 5.64 3.23 6.36
N ILE A 118 5.65 4.04 5.29
CA ILE A 118 6.69 4.02 4.26
C ILE A 118 7.21 5.44 4.11
N GLY A 119 8.48 5.65 4.45
CA GLY A 119 9.15 6.94 4.37
C GLY A 119 9.34 7.44 2.94
N ASP A 120 9.87 8.65 2.82
CA ASP A 120 10.17 9.25 1.52
C ASP A 120 11.30 8.48 0.80
N PHE A 121 11.28 8.49 -0.54
CA PHE A 121 12.31 7.89 -1.40
C PHE A 121 12.51 6.37 -1.22
N VAL A 122 11.55 5.68 -0.64
CA VAL A 122 11.59 4.21 -0.52
C VAL A 122 11.36 3.56 -1.88
N PHE A 123 12.12 2.52 -2.16
CA PHE A 123 11.89 1.63 -3.29
C PHE A 123 11.52 0.23 -2.81
N ILE A 124 10.40 -0.29 -3.30
CA ILE A 124 9.95 -1.66 -2.99
C ILE A 124 9.94 -2.47 -4.29
N GLY A 125 10.80 -3.47 -4.33
CA GLY A 125 10.98 -4.38 -5.47
C GLY A 125 9.79 -5.32 -5.68
N THR A 126 9.66 -5.82 -6.90
CA THR A 126 8.57 -6.70 -7.34
C THR A 126 8.37 -7.89 -6.42
N ARG A 127 7.10 -8.19 -6.10
CA ARG A 127 6.68 -9.32 -5.25
C ARG A 127 7.20 -9.28 -3.81
N ALA A 128 7.72 -8.16 -3.35
CA ALA A 128 8.02 -8.01 -1.93
C ALA A 128 6.73 -8.01 -1.10
N MET A 129 6.83 -8.48 0.15
CA MET A 129 5.74 -8.51 1.11
C MET A 129 6.14 -7.74 2.35
N ILE A 130 5.30 -6.79 2.76
CA ILE A 130 5.47 -6.00 3.98
C ILE A 130 4.38 -6.42 4.96
N LEU A 131 4.78 -6.85 6.15
CA LEU A 131 3.83 -7.28 7.18
C LEU A 131 3.36 -6.12 8.05
N LYS A 132 2.30 -6.36 8.79
CA LYS A 132 1.68 -5.37 9.69
C LYS A 132 2.67 -4.80 10.70
N GLY A 133 2.47 -3.56 11.10
CA GLY A 133 3.27 -2.85 12.09
C GLY A 133 4.63 -2.36 11.60
N VAL A 134 5.05 -2.72 10.37
CA VAL A 134 6.38 -2.38 9.85
C VAL A 134 6.47 -0.91 9.43
N SER A 135 7.57 -0.28 9.81
CA SER A 135 8.00 1.03 9.33
C SER A 135 9.21 0.90 8.41
N LEU A 136 9.09 1.42 7.19
CA LEU A 136 10.21 1.51 6.24
C LEU A 136 10.78 2.91 6.29
N GLY A 137 12.04 3.04 6.75
CA GLY A 137 12.76 4.29 6.88
C GLY A 137 13.00 4.98 5.54
N LYS A 138 13.27 6.30 5.59
CA LYS A 138 13.55 7.14 4.42
C LYS A 138 14.65 6.53 3.54
N GLY A 139 14.42 6.47 2.25
CA GLY A 139 15.42 6.00 1.29
C GLY A 139 15.75 4.52 1.37
N SER A 140 15.04 3.75 2.20
CA SER A 140 15.27 2.30 2.26
C SER A 140 14.88 1.61 0.95
N VAL A 141 15.44 0.44 0.72
CA VAL A 141 15.22 -0.38 -0.47
C VAL A 141 14.85 -1.80 -0.02
N ILE A 142 13.70 -2.24 -0.46
CA ILE A 142 13.24 -3.61 -0.27
C ILE A 142 13.47 -4.36 -1.57
N CYS A 143 14.35 -5.36 -1.56
CA CYS A 143 14.65 -6.15 -2.75
C CYS A 143 13.44 -6.99 -3.19
N ALA A 144 13.44 -7.35 -4.48
CA ALA A 144 12.37 -8.18 -5.04
C ALA A 144 12.21 -9.50 -4.28
N GLY A 145 10.96 -9.90 -4.01
CA GLY A 145 10.63 -11.14 -3.31
C GLY A 145 10.96 -11.17 -1.82
N ALA A 146 11.44 -10.07 -1.23
CA ALA A 146 11.72 -10.01 0.20
C ALA A 146 10.45 -10.00 1.05
N VAL A 147 10.49 -10.64 2.23
CA VAL A 147 9.41 -10.62 3.22
C VAL A 147 9.88 -9.83 4.44
N VAL A 148 9.35 -8.61 4.59
CA VAL A 148 9.74 -7.69 5.65
C VAL A 148 8.84 -7.90 6.87
N THR A 149 9.42 -8.33 7.97
CA THR A 149 8.74 -8.68 9.22
C THR A 149 9.09 -7.76 10.38
N LYS A 150 10.01 -6.80 10.18
CA LYS A 150 10.50 -5.84 11.18
C LYS A 150 10.78 -4.50 10.50
N ASP A 151 10.86 -3.45 11.29
CA ASP A 151 11.23 -2.13 10.82
C ASP A 151 12.55 -2.14 10.05
N VAL A 152 12.61 -1.29 9.04
CA VAL A 152 13.81 -1.09 8.20
C VAL A 152 14.31 0.32 8.42
N GLU A 153 15.57 0.45 8.80
CA GLU A 153 16.20 1.74 9.04
C GLU A 153 16.32 2.58 7.77
N ASP A 154 16.53 3.89 7.96
CA ASP A 154 16.80 4.83 6.86
C ASP A 154 17.97 4.33 6.01
N PHE A 155 17.83 4.46 4.69
CA PHE A 155 18.82 4.09 3.67
C PHE A 155 19.23 2.61 3.64
N SER A 156 18.66 1.76 4.48
CA SER A 156 18.97 0.31 4.48
C SER A 156 18.45 -0.37 3.22
N VAL A 157 19.24 -1.27 2.66
CA VAL A 157 18.86 -2.19 1.59
C VAL A 157 18.68 -3.57 2.20
N VAL A 158 17.45 -4.10 2.10
CA VAL A 158 17.10 -5.38 2.73
C VAL A 158 16.66 -6.41 1.69
N ALA A 159 17.00 -7.69 1.91
CA ALA A 159 16.64 -8.79 1.04
C ALA A 159 16.36 -10.08 1.82
N GLY A 160 15.65 -11.02 1.19
CA GLY A 160 15.44 -12.37 1.70
C GLY A 160 14.14 -12.60 2.46
N VAL A 161 13.98 -13.80 3.01
CA VAL A 161 12.79 -14.27 3.76
C VAL A 161 13.28 -14.99 5.03
N PRO A 162 13.14 -14.36 6.23
CA PRO A 162 12.77 -12.96 6.44
C PRO A 162 13.84 -12.00 5.93
N ALA A 163 13.42 -10.77 5.59
CA ALA A 163 14.33 -9.74 5.06
C ALA A 163 15.37 -9.34 6.11
N LYS A 164 16.63 -9.21 5.65
CA LYS A 164 17.77 -8.75 6.45
C LYS A 164 18.52 -7.66 5.70
N GLU A 165 19.13 -6.73 6.42
CA GLU A 165 19.99 -5.72 5.82
C GLU A 165 21.19 -6.39 5.15
N ILE A 166 21.48 -5.96 3.92
CA ILE A 166 22.65 -6.41 3.14
C ILE A 166 23.68 -5.30 2.96
N TYR A 167 23.24 -4.05 2.85
CA TYR A 167 24.10 -2.84 2.88
C TYR A 167 23.23 -1.59 3.03
N LYS A 168 23.86 -0.41 3.14
CA LYS A 168 23.18 0.90 3.16
C LYS A 168 23.46 1.69 1.89
N ARG A 169 22.44 2.40 1.39
CA ARG A 169 22.59 3.36 0.30
C ARG A 169 23.47 4.53 0.75
N THR A 170 24.34 4.98 -0.12
CA THR A 170 25.22 6.14 0.11
C THR A 170 24.89 7.32 -0.80
N THR A 171 24.00 7.14 -1.76
CA THR A 171 23.63 8.16 -2.75
C THR A 171 22.69 9.20 -2.14
N ALA A 172 22.93 10.47 -2.43
CA ALA A 172 21.99 11.54 -2.13
C ALA A 172 20.65 11.31 -2.81
N LEU A 173 19.55 11.65 -2.12
CA LEU A 173 18.17 11.44 -2.60
C LEU A 173 17.57 12.81 -2.96
N ASP A 174 17.91 13.29 -4.15
CA ASP A 174 17.51 14.59 -4.70
C ASP A 174 16.67 14.50 -5.97
N TYR A 175 16.24 13.28 -6.34
CA TYR A 175 15.42 13.04 -7.50
C TYR A 175 13.92 13.21 -7.24
N THR A 176 13.18 13.53 -8.29
CA THR A 176 11.71 13.49 -8.28
C THR A 176 11.24 12.41 -9.24
N ILE A 177 10.34 11.57 -8.76
CA ILE A 177 9.76 10.51 -9.60
C ILE A 177 8.69 11.14 -10.50
N HIS A 178 8.91 11.04 -11.81
CA HIS A 178 7.94 11.36 -12.84
C HIS A 178 7.57 10.09 -13.58
N TYR A 179 6.38 9.56 -13.34
CA TYR A 179 5.96 8.27 -13.89
C TYR A 179 4.59 8.36 -14.57
N GLY A 180 4.54 9.12 -15.66
CA GLY A 180 3.32 9.29 -16.46
C GLY A 180 3.25 8.28 -17.60
N ARG A 181 2.68 7.09 -17.36
CA ARG A 181 2.26 6.18 -18.43
C ARG A 181 0.78 6.35 -18.74
N LEU A 182 0.43 6.48 -20.01
CA LEU A 182 -0.97 6.44 -20.45
C LEU A 182 -1.47 4.99 -20.42
N PHE A 183 -2.72 4.78 -20.03
CA PHE A 183 -3.42 3.47 -20.07
C PHE A 183 -2.84 2.37 -19.14
N HIS A 184 -2.32 2.77 -17.99
CA HIS A 184 -1.78 1.84 -16.98
C HIS A 184 -2.44 1.99 -15.61
#